data_fbeb3bc16edd882436b134c7c5aa35b0
#
_entry.id   fbeb3bc16edd882436b134c7c5aa35b0
#
_cell.length_a   1.000
_cell.length_b   1.000
_cell.length_c   1.000
_cell.angle_alpha   90.00
_cell.angle_beta   90.00
_cell.angle_gamma   90.00
#
_symmetry.space_group_name_H-M   'P 1'
#
loop_
_entity.id
_entity.type
_entity.pdbx_description
1 polymer ?
#
loop_
_entity_poly.entity_id
_entity_poly.type
_entity_poly.pdbx_seq_one_letter_code
_entity_poly.pdbx_strand_id
1 'polypeptide(L)'
;PKIKEEIFFLPDTSYFFQNATIEDMADFYSAYYPRYDRKRMTKLLGKISLDSKRKISTFSKGMKRQAGLILGICAGTRYLFCDETFDGLDPVMRQAAKSLLAYEVANRTFTPIIASHNLRELEDTCDHVGLLHKGGVLLSKDVEEMKENMHKVQCVIPDARDEEALLAELQVLQYEKRLSLLTMVV
;
A
#
# COMPACT_ATOMS: atom_id res chain seq x y z
N PRO A 1 10.40 -11.75 22.14
CA PRO A 1 10.38 -10.39 22.66
C PRO A 1 9.01 -9.76 22.35
N LYS A 2 8.43 -9.05 23.31
CA LYS A 2 7.09 -8.40 23.22
C LYS A 2 6.87 -7.55 21.94
N ILE A 3 7.94 -6.94 21.41
CA ILE A 3 7.86 -6.14 20.20
C ILE A 3 7.42 -6.95 18.95
N LYS A 4 7.74 -8.24 18.89
CA LYS A 4 7.33 -9.09 17.76
C LYS A 4 5.82 -9.39 17.75
N GLU A 5 5.17 -9.29 18.90
CA GLU A 5 3.71 -9.46 19.01
C GLU A 5 2.95 -8.24 18.50
N GLU A 6 3.63 -7.11 18.32
CA GLU A 6 3.08 -5.85 17.80
C GLU A 6 3.26 -5.69 16.29
N ILE A 7 3.98 -6.59 15.63
CA ILE A 7 4.35 -6.46 14.21
C ILE A 7 3.93 -7.72 13.46
N PHE A 8 3.23 -7.53 12.34
CA PHE A 8 3.04 -8.60 11.34
C PHE A 8 3.70 -8.15 10.03
N PHE A 9 4.45 -9.05 9.39
CA PHE A 9 5.08 -8.81 8.10
C PHE A 9 4.38 -9.63 7.01
N LEU A 10 3.88 -8.96 6.00
CA LEU A 10 3.27 -9.54 4.82
C LEU A 10 4.20 -9.32 3.62
N PRO A 11 5.02 -10.33 3.26
CA PRO A 11 5.96 -10.22 2.14
C PRO A 11 5.23 -10.27 0.79
N ASP A 12 5.88 -9.82 -0.27
CA ASP A 12 5.38 -9.92 -1.66
C ASP A 12 4.94 -11.34 -1.99
N THR A 13 5.77 -12.32 -1.70
CA THR A 13 5.39 -13.74 -1.81
C THR A 13 5.12 -14.30 -0.42
N SER A 14 3.83 -14.35 -0.05
CA SER A 14 3.41 -14.91 1.23
C SER A 14 3.80 -16.38 1.35
N TYR A 15 4.44 -16.73 2.46
CA TYR A 15 4.76 -18.12 2.77
C TYR A 15 3.58 -18.80 3.46
N PHE A 16 3.21 -19.97 2.96
CA PHE A 16 2.23 -20.87 3.57
C PHE A 16 2.83 -22.27 3.69
N PHE A 17 2.50 -22.99 4.75
CA PHE A 17 2.96 -24.36 4.89
C PHE A 17 2.43 -25.24 3.75
N GLN A 18 3.18 -26.27 3.42
CA GLN A 18 2.78 -27.21 2.38
C GLN A 18 1.43 -27.86 2.76
N ASN A 19 0.49 -27.84 1.82
CA ASN A 19 -0.87 -28.35 2.00
C ASN A 19 -1.72 -27.65 3.07
N ALA A 20 -1.28 -26.52 3.64
CA ALA A 20 -2.06 -25.79 4.63
C ALA A 20 -3.34 -25.19 4.04
N THR A 21 -4.35 -25.12 4.90
CA THR A 21 -5.55 -24.31 4.74
C THR A 21 -5.36 -22.96 5.42
N ILE A 22 -6.33 -22.03 5.24
CA ILE A 22 -6.31 -20.76 5.99
C ILE A 22 -6.51 -21.03 7.50
N GLU A 23 -7.29 -22.06 7.86
CA GLU A 23 -7.49 -22.44 9.26
C GLU A 23 -6.19 -22.94 9.90
N ASP A 24 -5.40 -23.76 9.21
CA ASP A 24 -4.09 -24.21 9.70
C ASP A 24 -3.13 -23.03 9.92
N MET A 25 -3.14 -22.07 9.02
CA MET A 25 -2.33 -20.86 9.17
C MET A 25 -2.82 -19.98 10.32
N ALA A 26 -4.13 -19.93 10.55
CA ALA A 26 -4.71 -19.20 11.68
C ALA A 26 -4.37 -19.88 13.01
N ASP A 27 -4.33 -21.21 13.06
CA ASP A 27 -3.86 -21.97 14.23
C ASP A 27 -2.41 -21.61 14.55
N PHE A 28 -1.55 -21.64 13.53
CA PHE A 28 -0.15 -21.25 13.67
C PHE A 28 -0.02 -19.81 14.20
N TYR A 29 -0.66 -18.84 13.54
CA TYR A 29 -0.53 -17.43 13.95
C TYR A 29 -1.13 -17.15 15.33
N SER A 30 -2.23 -17.81 15.71
CA SER A 30 -2.81 -17.64 17.05
C SER A 30 -1.91 -18.11 18.19
N ALA A 31 -0.95 -18.99 17.92
CA ALA A 31 0.07 -19.40 18.90
C ALA A 31 1.13 -18.29 19.17
N TYR A 32 1.35 -17.38 18.20
CA TYR A 32 2.35 -16.33 18.30
C TYR A 32 1.75 -14.93 18.56
N TYR A 33 0.50 -14.71 18.16
CA TYR A 33 -0.21 -13.45 18.30
C TYR A 33 -1.37 -13.58 19.30
N PRO A 34 -1.20 -13.18 20.56
CA PRO A 34 -2.21 -13.39 21.60
C PRO A 34 -3.56 -12.70 21.33
N ARG A 35 -3.56 -11.66 20.46
CA ARG A 35 -4.76 -10.91 20.06
C ARG A 35 -5.36 -11.39 18.75
N TYR A 36 -5.01 -12.59 18.28
CA TYR A 36 -5.52 -13.13 17.02
C TYR A 36 -7.04 -13.29 17.05
N ASP A 37 -7.75 -12.68 16.11
CA ASP A 37 -9.22 -12.69 16.04
C ASP A 37 -9.76 -13.63 14.95
N ARG A 38 -10.04 -14.87 15.34
CA ARG A 38 -10.62 -15.89 14.46
C ARG A 38 -12.04 -15.57 13.99
N LYS A 39 -12.86 -14.95 14.85
CA LYS A 39 -14.24 -14.59 14.48
C LYS A 39 -14.23 -13.55 13.37
N ARG A 40 -13.33 -12.59 13.49
CA ARG A 40 -13.11 -11.59 12.45
C ARG A 40 -12.61 -12.22 11.16
N MET A 41 -11.64 -13.13 11.22
CA MET A 41 -11.12 -13.85 10.06
C MET A 41 -12.28 -14.54 9.31
N THR A 42 -13.10 -15.31 9.98
CA THR A 42 -14.24 -15.99 9.38
C THR A 42 -15.20 -15.01 8.69
N LYS A 43 -15.48 -13.87 9.32
CA LYS A 43 -16.32 -12.82 8.75
C LYS A 43 -15.71 -12.20 7.49
N LEU A 44 -14.43 -11.92 7.50
CA LEU A 44 -13.73 -11.32 6.34
C LEU A 44 -13.63 -12.30 5.16
N LEU A 45 -13.30 -13.56 5.43
CA LEU A 45 -13.27 -14.62 4.42
C LEU A 45 -14.64 -14.83 3.77
N GLY A 46 -15.71 -14.79 4.57
CA GLY A 46 -17.09 -14.88 4.07
C GLY A 46 -17.48 -13.75 3.12
N LYS A 47 -16.98 -12.51 3.35
CA LYS A 47 -17.26 -11.37 2.48
C LYS A 47 -16.65 -11.50 1.08
N ILE A 48 -15.54 -12.21 0.94
CA ILE A 48 -14.86 -12.44 -0.33
C ILE A 48 -15.06 -13.86 -0.87
N SER A 49 -15.94 -14.64 -0.25
CA SER A 49 -16.25 -16.02 -0.62
C SER A 49 -15.02 -16.93 -0.71
N LEU A 50 -14.06 -16.74 0.20
CA LEU A 50 -12.84 -17.53 0.27
C LEU A 50 -13.01 -18.64 1.30
N ASP A 51 -12.95 -19.90 0.83
CA ASP A 51 -13.11 -21.07 1.68
C ASP A 51 -11.88 -21.29 2.58
N SER A 52 -12.08 -21.20 3.90
CA SER A 52 -11.02 -21.34 4.90
C SER A 52 -10.43 -22.75 5.00
N LYS A 53 -11.17 -23.78 4.56
CA LYS A 53 -10.78 -25.20 4.61
C LYS A 53 -10.14 -25.70 3.31
N ARG A 54 -10.21 -24.91 2.26
CA ARG A 54 -9.56 -25.25 0.98
C ARG A 54 -8.05 -25.07 1.08
N LYS A 55 -7.29 -25.98 0.48
CA LYS A 55 -5.82 -25.91 0.45
C LYS A 55 -5.35 -24.63 -0.26
N ILE A 56 -4.51 -23.85 0.38
CA ILE A 56 -3.95 -22.60 -0.16
C ILE A 56 -3.11 -22.86 -1.42
N SER A 57 -2.53 -24.04 -1.57
CA SER A 57 -1.79 -24.43 -2.77
C SER A 57 -2.64 -24.36 -4.05
N THR A 58 -3.97 -24.50 -3.92
CA THR A 58 -4.92 -24.43 -5.06
C THR A 58 -5.44 -23.02 -5.36
N PHE A 59 -5.00 -22.01 -4.59
CA PHE A 59 -5.40 -20.62 -4.76
C PHE A 59 -4.64 -19.95 -5.90
N SER A 60 -5.30 -19.03 -6.59
CA SER A 60 -4.62 -18.10 -7.50
C SER A 60 -3.66 -17.17 -6.72
N LYS A 61 -2.76 -16.46 -7.41
CA LYS A 61 -1.86 -15.47 -6.79
C LYS A 61 -2.67 -14.43 -6.00
N GLY A 62 -3.73 -13.89 -6.57
CA GLY A 62 -4.61 -12.92 -5.90
C GLY A 62 -5.30 -13.48 -4.66
N MET A 63 -5.85 -14.70 -4.74
CA MET A 63 -6.46 -15.36 -3.58
C MET A 63 -5.46 -15.59 -2.44
N LYS A 64 -4.21 -15.96 -2.75
CA LYS A 64 -3.14 -16.10 -1.75
C LYS A 64 -2.83 -14.76 -1.07
N ARG A 65 -2.77 -13.67 -1.84
CA ARG A 65 -2.55 -12.32 -1.27
C ARG A 65 -3.70 -11.90 -0.36
N GLN A 66 -4.94 -12.14 -0.77
CA GLN A 66 -6.11 -11.87 0.07
C GLN A 66 -6.09 -12.67 1.37
N ALA A 67 -5.77 -13.96 1.29
CA ALA A 67 -5.63 -14.81 2.46
C ALA A 67 -4.54 -14.26 3.41
N GLY A 68 -3.36 -13.92 2.87
CA GLY A 68 -2.26 -13.34 3.64
C GLY A 68 -2.64 -12.03 4.33
N LEU A 69 -3.31 -11.12 3.60
CA LEU A 69 -3.76 -9.85 4.15
C LEU A 69 -4.77 -10.03 5.30
N ILE A 70 -5.76 -10.91 5.11
CA ILE A 70 -6.76 -11.20 6.16
C ILE A 70 -6.10 -11.83 7.39
N LEU A 71 -5.20 -12.79 7.20
CA LEU A 71 -4.45 -13.40 8.31
C LEU A 71 -3.63 -12.35 9.07
N GLY A 72 -2.94 -11.44 8.36
CA GLY A 72 -2.16 -10.36 8.96
C GLY A 72 -3.02 -9.36 9.73
N ILE A 73 -4.15 -8.93 9.17
CA ILE A 73 -5.08 -8.02 9.86
C ILE A 73 -5.65 -8.68 11.12
N CYS A 74 -5.98 -9.98 11.06
CA CYS A 74 -6.54 -10.72 12.19
C CYS A 74 -5.51 -11.09 13.25
N ALA A 75 -4.21 -10.92 13.00
CA ALA A 75 -3.16 -11.10 14.00
C ALA A 75 -3.28 -10.10 15.18
N GLY A 76 -4.06 -9.02 15.01
CA GLY A 76 -4.31 -8.05 16.09
C GLY A 76 -3.09 -7.21 16.46
N THR A 77 -2.11 -7.09 15.55
CA THR A 77 -0.88 -6.31 15.74
C THR A 77 -1.14 -4.82 15.56
N ARG A 78 -0.24 -4.00 16.11
CA ARG A 78 -0.27 -2.55 15.93
C ARG A 78 0.28 -2.13 14.57
N TYR A 79 1.30 -2.83 14.09
CA TYR A 79 1.96 -2.53 12.81
C TYR A 79 1.78 -3.70 11.84
N LEU A 80 1.42 -3.38 10.60
CA LEU A 80 1.38 -4.33 9.48
C LEU A 80 2.33 -3.84 8.40
N PHE A 81 3.46 -4.51 8.24
CA PHE A 81 4.37 -4.25 7.13
C PHE A 81 3.90 -5.01 5.90
N CYS A 82 3.67 -4.29 4.83
CA CYS A 82 3.14 -4.78 3.56
C CYS A 82 4.18 -4.56 2.46
N ASP A 83 4.66 -5.64 1.85
CA ASP A 83 5.58 -5.57 0.73
C ASP A 83 4.83 -5.92 -0.56
N GLU A 84 4.70 -4.95 -1.49
CA GLU A 84 4.00 -5.08 -2.77
C GLU A 84 2.59 -5.71 -2.66
N THR A 85 1.87 -5.36 -1.60
CA THR A 85 0.62 -6.06 -1.20
C THR A 85 -0.50 -5.97 -2.22
N PHE A 86 -0.55 -4.91 -3.01
CA PHE A 86 -1.61 -4.71 -4.03
C PHE A 86 -1.26 -5.31 -5.39
N ASP A 87 -0.02 -5.73 -5.59
CA ASP A 87 0.44 -6.34 -6.82
C ASP A 87 -0.30 -7.63 -7.14
N GLY A 88 -0.70 -7.81 -8.41
CA GLY A 88 -1.40 -9.01 -8.87
C GLY A 88 -2.84 -9.16 -8.35
N LEU A 89 -3.38 -8.15 -7.67
CA LEU A 89 -4.81 -8.03 -7.41
C LEU A 89 -5.50 -7.36 -8.61
N ASP A 90 -6.66 -7.87 -8.98
CA ASP A 90 -7.54 -7.15 -9.91
C ASP A 90 -8.06 -5.85 -9.29
N PRO A 91 -8.58 -4.91 -10.09
CA PRO A 91 -9.02 -3.60 -9.60
C PRO A 91 -10.06 -3.66 -8.47
N VAL A 92 -11.00 -4.62 -8.52
CA VAL A 92 -12.05 -4.77 -7.50
C VAL A 92 -11.45 -5.25 -6.18
N MET A 93 -10.59 -6.27 -6.25
CA MET A 93 -9.92 -6.83 -5.09
C MET A 93 -8.94 -5.85 -4.46
N ARG A 94 -8.24 -5.06 -5.28
CA ARG A 94 -7.36 -3.98 -4.83
C ARG A 94 -8.13 -2.93 -4.04
N GLN A 95 -9.26 -2.48 -4.57
CA GLN A 95 -10.12 -1.51 -3.86
C GLN A 95 -10.68 -2.08 -2.54
N ALA A 96 -11.06 -3.36 -2.53
CA ALA A 96 -11.51 -4.01 -1.31
C ALA A 96 -10.40 -4.09 -0.25
N ALA A 97 -9.15 -4.38 -0.65
CA ALA A 97 -8.01 -4.41 0.25
C ALA A 97 -7.69 -3.02 0.82
N LYS A 98 -7.70 -1.97 -0.01
CA LYS A 98 -7.54 -0.56 0.43
C LYS A 98 -8.63 -0.17 1.44
N SER A 99 -9.89 -0.43 1.12
CA SER A 99 -11.02 -0.13 2.01
C SER A 99 -10.93 -0.89 3.34
N LEU A 100 -10.44 -2.13 3.32
CA LEU A 100 -10.23 -2.92 4.53
C LEU A 100 -9.14 -2.30 5.41
N LEU A 101 -8.00 -1.90 4.85
CA LEU A 101 -6.93 -1.24 5.59
C LEU A 101 -7.39 0.10 6.18
N ALA A 102 -8.08 0.93 5.39
CA ALA A 102 -8.64 2.19 5.86
C ALA A 102 -9.63 1.99 7.02
N TYR A 103 -10.50 0.98 6.91
CA TYR A 103 -11.42 0.62 8.00
C TYR A 103 -10.67 0.25 9.29
N GLU A 104 -9.55 -0.50 9.18
CA GLU A 104 -8.72 -0.88 10.33
C GLU A 104 -8.08 0.33 10.99
N VAL A 105 -7.50 1.22 10.20
CA VAL A 105 -6.88 2.47 10.68
C VAL A 105 -7.90 3.31 11.43
N ALA A 106 -9.13 3.44 10.90
CA ALA A 106 -10.18 4.25 11.52
C ALA A 106 -10.74 3.67 12.83
N ASN A 107 -10.67 2.34 13.02
CA ASN A 107 -11.39 1.68 14.13
C ASN A 107 -10.50 1.11 15.22
N ARG A 108 -9.19 1.11 15.06
CA ARG A 108 -8.23 0.65 16.09
C ARG A 108 -6.87 1.32 15.96
N THR A 109 -6.03 1.21 16.98
CA THR A 109 -4.63 1.63 16.91
C THR A 109 -3.88 0.68 15.98
N PHE A 110 -3.78 1.04 14.70
CA PHE A 110 -3.22 0.22 13.65
C PHE A 110 -2.55 1.09 12.59
N THR A 111 -1.32 0.75 12.25
CA THR A 111 -0.53 1.47 11.25
C THR A 111 -0.03 0.49 10.20
N PRO A 112 -0.62 0.46 9.00
CA PRO A 112 -0.04 -0.24 7.87
C PRO A 112 1.16 0.56 7.33
N ILE A 113 2.26 -0.14 7.05
CA ILE A 113 3.47 0.41 6.43
C ILE A 113 3.64 -0.32 5.11
N ILE A 114 3.39 0.38 4.01
CA ILE A 114 3.28 -0.22 2.68
C ILE A 114 4.51 0.15 1.87
N ALA A 115 5.28 -0.85 1.45
CA ALA A 115 6.31 -0.71 0.43
C ALA A 115 5.71 -1.03 -0.93
N SER A 116 5.83 -0.12 -1.88
CA SER A 116 5.41 -0.30 -3.27
C SER A 116 6.23 0.56 -4.21
N HIS A 117 6.42 0.09 -5.44
CA HIS A 117 7.00 0.86 -6.53
C HIS A 117 5.93 1.64 -7.33
N ASN A 118 4.66 1.44 -7.02
CA ASN A 118 3.54 2.13 -7.67
C ASN A 118 3.13 3.37 -6.88
N LEU A 119 3.70 4.52 -7.24
CA LEU A 119 3.45 5.79 -6.56
C LEU A 119 1.97 6.18 -6.49
N ARG A 120 1.19 5.91 -7.55
CA ARG A 120 -0.26 6.21 -7.56
C ARG A 120 -1.03 5.44 -6.51
N GLU A 121 -0.63 4.20 -6.26
CA GLU A 121 -1.26 3.39 -5.21
C GLU A 121 -0.98 3.94 -3.81
N LEU A 122 0.24 4.42 -3.58
CA LEU A 122 0.63 5.04 -2.30
C LEU A 122 -0.09 6.37 -2.11
N GLU A 123 -0.15 7.20 -3.15
CA GLU A 123 -0.86 8.49 -3.15
C GLU A 123 -2.35 8.35 -2.81
N ASP A 124 -3.00 7.28 -3.30
CA ASP A 124 -4.43 7.03 -3.05
C ASP A 124 -4.71 6.34 -1.71
N THR A 125 -3.68 5.81 -1.02
CA THR A 125 -3.87 4.90 0.10
C THR A 125 -3.22 5.38 1.39
N CYS A 126 -2.13 6.13 1.28
CA CYS A 126 -1.32 6.58 2.40
C CYS A 126 -1.54 8.06 2.68
N ASP A 127 -1.47 8.44 3.94
CA ASP A 127 -1.46 9.82 4.43
C ASP A 127 -0.03 10.38 4.49
N HIS A 128 0.98 9.50 4.58
CA HIS A 128 2.38 9.86 4.65
C HIS A 128 3.23 8.97 3.77
N VAL A 129 4.21 9.54 3.05
CA VAL A 129 5.11 8.82 2.15
C VAL A 129 6.58 9.05 2.50
N GLY A 130 7.38 8.02 2.31
CA GLY A 130 8.82 8.07 2.44
C GLY A 130 9.52 7.51 1.21
N LEU A 131 10.52 8.20 0.71
CA LEU A 131 11.37 7.74 -0.38
C LEU A 131 12.70 7.22 0.19
N LEU A 132 12.96 5.93 -0.03
CA LEU A 132 14.20 5.29 0.35
C LEU A 132 15.18 5.30 -0.83
N HIS A 133 16.40 5.77 -0.60
CA HIS A 133 17.47 5.77 -1.60
C HIS A 133 18.81 5.46 -0.96
N LYS A 134 19.57 4.52 -1.53
CA LYS A 134 20.92 4.12 -1.07
C LYS A 134 21.01 3.87 0.44
N GLY A 135 19.99 3.24 1.03
CA GLY A 135 19.96 2.88 2.46
C GLY A 135 19.58 4.02 3.40
N GLY A 136 19.20 5.18 2.89
CA GLY A 136 18.71 6.32 3.67
C GLY A 136 17.33 6.78 3.25
N VAL A 137 16.67 7.55 4.10
CA VAL A 137 15.41 8.24 3.78
C VAL A 137 15.75 9.54 3.07
N LEU A 138 15.44 9.63 1.79
CA LEU A 138 15.66 10.83 0.97
C LEU A 138 14.55 11.86 1.19
N LEU A 139 13.31 11.40 1.35
CA LEU A 139 12.12 12.22 1.53
C LEU A 139 11.20 11.55 2.56
N SER A 140 10.58 12.34 3.41
CA SER A 140 9.50 11.89 4.31
C SER A 140 8.54 13.05 4.47
N LYS A 141 7.33 12.94 3.89
CA LYS A 141 6.33 14.02 3.84
C LYS A 141 4.91 13.47 3.88
N ASP A 142 4.02 14.34 4.33
CA ASP A 142 2.59 14.18 4.20
C ASP A 142 2.16 14.27 2.72
N VAL A 143 1.24 13.41 2.30
CA VAL A 143 0.77 13.34 0.89
C VAL A 143 -0.03 14.58 0.51
N GLU A 144 -0.84 15.09 1.42
CA GLU A 144 -1.63 16.31 1.20
C GLU A 144 -0.70 17.52 1.02
N GLU A 145 0.31 17.67 1.90
CA GLU A 145 1.33 18.72 1.79
C GLU A 145 2.08 18.65 0.45
N MET A 146 2.38 17.44 -0.03
CA MET A 146 3.02 17.27 -1.33
C MET A 146 2.11 17.70 -2.48
N LYS A 147 0.82 17.38 -2.42
CA LYS A 147 -0.17 17.75 -3.45
C LYS A 147 -0.40 19.25 -3.51
N GLU A 148 -0.38 19.92 -2.36
CA GLU A 148 -0.56 21.38 -2.29
C GLU A 148 0.66 22.16 -2.79
N ASN A 149 1.85 21.58 -2.69
CA ASN A 149 3.12 22.25 -3.00
C ASN A 149 3.75 21.83 -4.34
N MET A 150 3.12 20.93 -5.11
CA MET A 150 3.65 20.48 -6.40
C MET A 150 2.55 20.47 -7.46
N HIS A 151 2.69 21.31 -8.45
CA HIS A 151 1.72 21.44 -9.54
C HIS A 151 2.36 21.11 -10.89
N LYS A 152 1.67 20.27 -11.67
CA LYS A 152 2.01 20.05 -13.07
C LYS A 152 1.24 21.02 -13.94
N VAL A 153 1.95 21.98 -14.53
CA VAL A 153 1.38 22.97 -15.43
C VAL A 153 1.70 22.60 -16.88
N GLN A 154 0.71 22.66 -17.75
CA GLN A 154 0.89 22.52 -19.19
C GLN A 154 0.37 23.75 -19.89
N CYS A 155 1.21 24.41 -20.67
CA CYS A 155 0.85 25.63 -21.41
C CYS A 155 1.53 25.68 -22.77
N VAL A 156 0.98 26.48 -23.63
CA VAL A 156 1.57 26.83 -24.94
C VAL A 156 2.01 28.30 -24.87
N ILE A 157 3.31 28.52 -25.03
CA ILE A 157 3.89 29.86 -25.01
C ILE A 157 4.41 30.16 -26.42
N PRO A 158 3.82 31.15 -27.13
CA PRO A 158 4.19 31.47 -28.50
C PRO A 158 5.55 32.14 -28.62
N ASP A 159 5.95 32.93 -27.60
CA ASP A 159 7.20 33.71 -27.62
C ASP A 159 8.25 33.12 -26.65
N ALA A 160 9.47 32.98 -27.12
CA ALA A 160 10.58 32.47 -26.32
C ALA A 160 10.96 33.40 -25.14
N ARG A 161 10.72 34.71 -25.26
CA ARG A 161 10.99 35.67 -24.18
C ARG A 161 10.01 35.50 -23.01
N ASP A 162 8.74 35.20 -23.33
CA ASP A 162 7.73 34.92 -22.32
C ASP A 162 8.00 33.60 -21.59
N GLU A 163 8.60 32.63 -22.30
CA GLU A 163 9.02 31.37 -21.72
C GLU A 163 10.15 31.58 -20.70
N GLU A 164 11.19 32.33 -21.04
CA GLU A 164 12.30 32.65 -20.13
C GLU A 164 11.82 33.41 -18.89
N ALA A 165 10.92 34.39 -19.08
CA ALA A 165 10.34 35.14 -18.00
C ALA A 165 9.52 34.27 -17.06
N LEU A 166 8.70 33.35 -17.60
CA LEU A 166 7.88 32.43 -16.82
C LEU A 166 8.75 31.44 -16.01
N LEU A 167 9.79 30.89 -16.65
CA LEU A 167 10.71 29.95 -15.97
C LEU A 167 11.53 30.64 -14.87
N ALA A 168 11.81 31.95 -15.02
CA ALA A 168 12.53 32.72 -14.02
C ALA A 168 11.64 33.14 -12.83
N GLU A 169 10.34 33.35 -13.06
CA GLU A 169 9.38 33.77 -12.04
C GLU A 169 8.86 32.61 -11.18
N LEU A 170 8.75 31.41 -11.77
CA LEU A 170 8.28 30.22 -11.08
C LEU A 170 9.45 29.41 -10.53
N GLN A 171 9.24 28.77 -9.36
CA GLN A 171 10.19 27.79 -8.82
C GLN A 171 10.06 26.46 -9.57
N VAL A 172 10.55 26.42 -10.82
CA VAL A 172 10.44 25.24 -11.68
C VAL A 172 11.40 24.15 -11.22
N LEU A 173 10.86 23.01 -10.78
CA LEU A 173 11.63 21.83 -10.38
C LEU A 173 12.09 21.02 -11.60
N GLN A 174 11.22 20.91 -12.60
CA GLN A 174 11.48 20.21 -13.85
C GLN A 174 10.62 20.78 -14.97
N TYR A 175 11.16 20.87 -16.19
CA TYR A 175 10.35 21.21 -17.37
C TYR A 175 10.74 20.35 -18.57
N GLU A 176 9.78 20.14 -19.45
CA GLU A 176 9.93 19.48 -20.74
C GLU A 176 9.17 20.27 -21.80
N LYS A 177 9.82 20.52 -22.95
CA LYS A 177 9.18 21.17 -24.10
C LYS A 177 9.05 20.19 -25.25
N ARG A 178 7.83 20.03 -25.74
CA ARG A 178 7.52 19.26 -26.95
C ARG A 178 6.80 20.14 -27.94
N LEU A 179 7.50 20.53 -29.02
CA LEU A 179 7.00 21.51 -29.99
C LEU A 179 6.64 22.85 -29.30
N SER A 180 5.39 23.24 -29.30
CA SER A 180 4.86 24.45 -28.63
C SER A 180 4.30 24.20 -27.23
N LEU A 181 4.21 22.91 -26.79
CA LEU A 181 3.71 22.56 -25.47
C LEU A 181 4.85 22.51 -24.46
N LEU A 182 4.77 23.37 -23.46
CA LEU A 182 5.63 23.38 -22.29
C LEU A 182 4.92 22.66 -21.16
N THR A 183 5.57 21.66 -20.57
CA THR A 183 5.12 20.95 -19.37
C THR A 183 6.13 21.23 -18.28
N MET A 184 5.69 21.75 -17.15
CA MET A 184 6.55 22.05 -16.01
C MET A 184 5.96 21.51 -14.70
N VAL A 185 6.82 21.25 -13.74
CA VAL A 185 6.48 20.96 -12.34
C VAL A 185 6.99 22.13 -11.52
N VAL A 186 6.09 22.76 -10.81
CA VAL A 186 6.32 23.95 -9.96
C VAL A 186 5.86 23.67 -8.55
#